data_bd52d3ffd2148d8476974a48d03a57b5
#
_entry.id   bd52d3ffd2148d8476974a48d03a57b5
#
_cell.length_a   1.000
_cell.length_b   1.000
_cell.length_c   1.000
_cell.angle_alpha   90.00
_cell.angle_beta   90.00
_cell.angle_gamma   90.00
#
_symmetry.space_group_name_H-M   'P 1'
#
loop_
_entity.id
_entity.type
_entity.pdbx_description
1 polymer ?
#
loop_
_entity_poly.entity_id
_entity_poly.type
_entity_poly.pdbx_seq_one_letter_code
_entity_poly.pdbx_strand_id
1 'polypeptide(L)'
;MSQPNPKFERMTEWVHVQYAEAPSKFKEVYGFAGSQGMVNLEGVRMLPKGQPSKTLDVMMHPATSLEFLPVPRTLPEAGVHVLCAGSRYCRDDTPLIMEKVVLDLNAYMRHAREVWGYQKIVLLGWSGGGPLSLFFQSQAENPTITETPAGDPADLKAAELLPVDAIIF
;
A
#
# COMPACT_ATOMS: atom_id res chain seq x y z
N MET A 1 32.18 5.10 7.78
CA MET A 1 31.75 5.52 6.43
C MET A 1 30.84 6.74 6.61
N SER A 2 31.23 7.91 6.08
CA SER A 2 30.41 9.11 6.09
C SER A 2 29.19 8.84 5.21
N GLN A 3 27.98 9.12 5.71
CA GLN A 3 26.78 9.09 4.86
C GLN A 3 26.97 10.11 3.71
N PRO A 4 26.61 9.76 2.47
CA PRO A 4 26.64 10.73 1.39
C PRO A 4 25.74 11.91 1.74
N ASN A 5 26.20 13.13 1.47
CA ASN A 5 25.37 14.32 1.66
C ASN A 5 24.07 14.16 0.86
N PRO A 6 22.89 14.44 1.46
CA PRO A 6 21.62 14.35 0.76
C PRO A 6 21.62 15.30 -0.43
N LYS A 7 21.20 14.83 -1.60
CA LYS A 7 21.08 15.62 -2.82
C LYS A 7 19.89 16.58 -2.76
N PHE A 8 18.81 16.16 -2.07
CA PHE A 8 17.57 16.91 -1.91
C PHE A 8 17.11 16.91 -0.45
N GLU A 9 16.46 18.00 -0.05
CA GLU A 9 15.72 18.07 1.21
C GLU A 9 14.47 17.19 1.10
N ARG A 10 14.22 16.33 2.09
CA ARG A 10 13.03 15.48 2.16
C ARG A 10 11.87 16.25 2.75
N MET A 11 10.76 16.27 2.03
CA MET A 11 9.44 16.66 2.53
C MET A 11 8.66 15.42 2.95
N THR A 12 7.85 15.53 4.00
CA THR A 12 7.04 14.43 4.52
C THR A 12 5.60 14.90 4.64
N GLU A 13 4.67 14.13 4.08
CA GLU A 13 3.24 14.41 4.07
C GLU A 13 2.47 13.22 4.64
N TRP A 14 1.55 13.47 5.55
CA TRP A 14 0.58 12.47 5.98
C TRP A 14 -0.47 12.28 4.90
N VAL A 15 -0.79 11.02 4.65
CA VAL A 15 -1.73 10.60 3.60
C VAL A 15 -2.89 9.87 4.25
N HIS A 16 -4.10 10.26 3.86
CA HIS A 16 -5.32 9.58 4.25
C HIS A 16 -6.07 9.16 2.98
N VAL A 17 -6.29 7.86 2.83
CA VAL A 17 -7.03 7.29 1.70
C VAL A 17 -8.26 6.58 2.23
N GLN A 18 -9.40 6.82 1.60
CA GLN A 18 -10.66 6.16 1.92
C GLN A 18 -11.21 5.44 0.70
N TYR A 19 -11.82 4.29 0.93
CA TYR A 19 -12.56 3.61 -0.11
C TYR A 19 -13.75 2.85 0.46
N ALA A 20 -14.77 2.63 -0.38
CA ALA A 20 -15.92 1.83 -0.02
C ALA A 20 -15.61 0.33 -0.22
N GLU A 21 -15.94 -0.47 0.77
CA GLU A 21 -15.88 -1.94 0.72
C GLU A 21 -17.28 -2.49 0.99
N ALA A 22 -17.65 -3.57 0.31
CA ALA A 22 -18.92 -4.24 0.58
C ALA A 22 -18.96 -4.69 2.05
N PRO A 23 -20.06 -4.44 2.78
CA PRO A 23 -20.17 -4.87 4.17
C PRO A 23 -19.95 -6.37 4.30
N SER A 24 -19.10 -6.78 5.23
CA SER A 24 -18.91 -8.19 5.54
C SER A 24 -20.22 -8.80 6.07
N LYS A 25 -20.58 -9.97 5.55
CA LYS A 25 -21.72 -10.74 6.07
C LYS A 25 -21.39 -11.43 7.40
N PHE A 26 -20.11 -11.53 7.73
CA PHE A 26 -19.61 -12.17 8.95
C PHE A 26 -19.23 -11.10 9.96
N LYS A 27 -19.69 -11.28 11.21
CA LYS A 27 -19.12 -10.56 12.34
C LYS A 27 -17.71 -11.10 12.53
N GLU A 28 -16.71 -10.25 12.36
CA GLU A 28 -15.34 -10.64 12.65
C GLU A 28 -15.26 -11.09 14.12
N VAL A 29 -14.65 -12.27 14.34
CA VAL A 29 -14.70 -13.03 15.59
C VAL A 29 -14.04 -12.30 16.78
N TYR A 30 -13.27 -11.25 16.53
CA TYR A 30 -12.46 -10.53 17.51
C TYR A 30 -12.98 -9.13 17.87
N GLY A 31 -14.26 -8.85 17.68
CA GLY A 31 -14.86 -7.58 18.12
C GLY A 31 -14.64 -6.41 17.18
N PHE A 32 -13.90 -6.57 16.10
CA PHE A 32 -13.91 -5.64 15.00
C PHE A 32 -15.19 -5.88 14.21
N ALA A 33 -16.08 -4.90 14.21
CA ALA A 33 -17.15 -4.90 13.23
C ALA A 33 -16.48 -5.00 11.86
N GLY A 34 -16.81 -6.02 11.10
CA GLY A 34 -16.39 -6.13 9.71
C GLY A 34 -16.69 -4.83 8.99
N SER A 35 -16.06 -4.58 7.85
CA SER A 35 -16.18 -3.31 7.14
C SER A 35 -17.59 -2.72 7.24
N GLN A 36 -17.69 -1.53 7.84
CA GLN A 36 -18.93 -0.76 7.96
C GLN A 36 -19.25 -0.01 6.66
N GLY A 37 -18.67 -0.46 5.54
CA GLY A 37 -18.83 0.15 4.23
C GLY A 37 -17.72 1.16 3.86
N MET A 38 -16.94 1.65 4.82
CA MET A 38 -15.82 2.56 4.56
C MET A 38 -14.55 2.07 5.25
N VAL A 39 -13.48 1.98 4.46
CA VAL A 39 -12.13 1.68 4.94
C VAL A 39 -11.32 2.96 4.95
N ASN A 40 -10.65 3.22 6.08
CA ASN A 40 -9.78 4.37 6.27
C ASN A 40 -8.34 3.90 6.40
N LEU A 41 -7.49 4.40 5.54
CA LEU A 41 -6.08 4.05 5.47
C LEU A 41 -5.21 5.27 5.75
N GLU A 42 -4.14 5.07 6.49
CA GLU A 42 -3.15 6.10 6.80
C GLU A 42 -1.80 5.70 6.21
N GLY A 43 -1.09 6.68 5.68
CA GLY A 43 0.24 6.47 5.11
C GLY A 43 1.10 7.72 5.20
N VAL A 44 2.33 7.61 4.75
CA VAL A 44 3.28 8.72 4.71
C VAL A 44 3.91 8.79 3.34
N ARG A 45 3.75 9.93 2.66
CA ARG A 45 4.44 10.22 1.41
C ARG A 45 5.67 11.08 1.68
N MET A 46 6.81 10.66 1.18
CA MET A 46 8.09 11.35 1.31
C MET A 46 8.60 11.74 -0.07
N LEU A 47 8.89 13.03 -0.23
CA LEU A 47 9.19 13.64 -1.52
C LEU A 47 10.51 14.42 -1.45
N PRO A 48 11.30 14.43 -2.53
CA PRO A 48 12.39 15.38 -2.68
C PRO A 48 11.81 16.78 -2.95
N LYS A 49 12.16 17.75 -2.14
CA LYS A 49 11.66 19.13 -2.24
C LYS A 49 11.93 19.75 -3.60
N GLY A 50 10.88 20.22 -4.25
CA GLY A 50 11.00 20.91 -5.53
C GLY A 50 11.34 20.03 -6.74
N GLN A 51 11.31 18.71 -6.59
CA GLN A 51 11.56 17.76 -7.69
C GLN A 51 10.26 17.05 -8.07
N PRO A 52 9.66 17.34 -9.22
CA PRO A 52 8.50 16.59 -9.70
C PRO A 52 8.91 15.19 -10.20
N SER A 53 8.03 14.22 -10.08
CA SER A 53 8.21 12.89 -10.64
C SER A 53 6.90 12.36 -11.23
N LYS A 54 7.01 11.53 -12.26
CA LYS A 54 5.91 10.72 -12.81
C LYS A 54 5.91 9.31 -12.25
N THR A 55 6.92 8.95 -11.46
CA THR A 55 7.08 7.64 -10.85
C THR A 55 6.94 7.76 -9.33
N LEU A 56 6.24 6.83 -8.72
CA LEU A 56 6.09 6.68 -7.28
C LEU A 56 6.55 5.27 -6.88
N ASP A 57 7.46 5.20 -5.94
CA ASP A 57 7.83 3.96 -5.26
C ASP A 57 6.90 3.76 -4.06
N VAL A 58 6.30 2.59 -3.94
CA VAL A 58 5.35 2.28 -2.87
C VAL A 58 5.86 1.11 -2.04
N MET A 59 5.87 1.31 -0.74
CA MET A 59 6.19 0.28 0.25
C MET A 59 4.96 0.03 1.11
N MET A 60 4.54 -1.22 1.21
CA MET A 60 3.52 -1.66 2.16
C MET A 60 3.95 -2.97 2.81
N HIS A 61 3.74 -3.06 4.11
CA HIS A 61 3.84 -4.32 4.86
C HIS A 61 2.44 -4.68 5.39
N PRO A 62 2.03 -5.96 5.41
CA PRO A 62 0.68 -6.34 5.83
C PRO A 62 0.29 -5.85 7.22
N ALA A 63 1.23 -5.84 8.17
CA ALA A 63 0.93 -5.67 9.60
C ALA A 63 1.62 -4.48 10.27
N THR A 64 2.46 -3.71 9.56
CA THR A 64 3.22 -2.60 10.17
C THR A 64 3.46 -1.47 9.20
N SER A 65 3.69 -0.28 9.72
CA SER A 65 4.09 0.89 8.94
C SER A 65 5.61 0.91 8.72
N LEU A 66 6.06 1.46 7.60
CA LEU A 66 7.47 1.39 7.18
C LEU A 66 8.19 2.75 7.17
N GLU A 67 7.52 3.83 7.53
CA GLU A 67 8.03 5.21 7.40
C GLU A 67 9.26 5.51 8.27
N PHE A 68 9.51 4.69 9.28
CA PHE A 68 10.67 4.85 10.16
C PHE A 68 11.91 4.07 9.69
N LEU A 69 11.76 3.21 8.67
CA LEU A 69 12.91 2.49 8.11
C LEU A 69 13.88 3.44 7.41
N PRO A 70 15.18 3.11 7.36
CA PRO A 70 16.17 3.92 6.65
C PRO A 70 15.87 4.08 5.17
N VAL A 71 15.48 3.01 4.47
CA VAL A 71 15.28 3.00 3.01
C VAL A 71 14.26 4.05 2.55
N PRO A 72 12.99 4.05 3.00
CA PRO A 72 12.03 5.05 2.54
C PRO A 72 12.40 6.48 2.94
N ARG A 73 13.26 6.65 3.95
CA ARG A 73 13.72 7.96 4.41
C ARG A 73 14.88 8.53 3.60
N THR A 74 15.71 7.66 3.01
CA THR A 74 16.87 8.08 2.22
C THR A 74 16.59 8.21 0.73
N LEU A 75 15.65 7.46 0.19
CA LEU A 75 15.27 7.50 -1.22
C LEU A 75 14.85 8.91 -1.69
N PRO A 76 14.04 9.69 -0.95
CA PRO A 76 13.72 11.07 -1.35
C PRO A 76 14.93 11.98 -1.37
N GLU A 77 15.90 11.76 -0.49
CA GLU A 77 17.16 12.51 -0.49
C GLU A 77 18.01 12.23 -1.74
N ALA A 78 17.75 11.11 -2.43
CA ALA A 78 18.32 10.76 -3.74
C ALA A 78 17.45 11.20 -4.93
N GLY A 79 16.28 11.75 -4.71
CA GLY A 79 15.38 12.26 -5.76
C GLY A 79 14.18 11.35 -6.09
N VAL A 80 13.89 10.33 -5.28
CA VAL A 80 12.81 9.37 -5.50
C VAL A 80 11.57 9.77 -4.69
N HIS A 81 10.39 9.69 -5.29
CA HIS A 81 9.12 9.83 -4.58
C HIS A 81 8.74 8.50 -3.93
N VAL A 82 8.49 8.50 -2.63
CA VAL A 82 8.18 7.28 -1.86
C VAL A 82 6.86 7.43 -1.12
N LEU A 83 6.04 6.39 -1.14
CA LEU A 83 4.88 6.23 -0.29
C LEU A 83 5.09 5.02 0.64
N CYS A 84 5.08 5.26 1.94
CA CYS A 84 4.88 4.21 2.94
C CYS A 84 3.38 4.08 3.17
N ALA A 85 2.77 3.10 2.52
CA ALA A 85 1.34 2.84 2.61
C ALA A 85 1.05 1.95 3.81
N GLY A 86 0.17 2.38 4.71
CA GLY A 86 -0.29 1.57 5.82
C GLY A 86 -1.50 0.73 5.44
N SER A 87 -1.51 -0.55 5.80
CA SER A 87 -2.71 -1.37 5.70
C SER A 87 -3.67 -1.05 6.84
N ARG A 88 -4.92 -1.50 6.75
CA ARG A 88 -5.89 -1.43 7.86
C ARG A 88 -5.41 -2.13 9.14
N TYR A 89 -4.43 -3.01 9.03
CA TYR A 89 -3.90 -3.84 10.10
C TYR A 89 -2.62 -3.31 10.75
N CYS A 90 -2.15 -2.11 10.40
CA CYS A 90 -0.91 -1.56 10.93
C CYS A 90 -0.90 -1.37 12.46
N ARG A 91 -2.07 -1.30 13.11
CA ARG A 91 -2.20 -1.12 14.57
C ARG A 91 -2.62 -2.40 15.29
N ASP A 92 -3.25 -3.32 14.57
CA ASP A 92 -3.72 -4.59 15.10
C ASP A 92 -3.79 -5.62 13.97
N ASP A 93 -2.84 -6.54 13.95
CA ASP A 93 -2.72 -7.60 12.96
C ASP A 93 -3.42 -8.91 13.39
N THR A 94 -4.07 -8.92 14.54
CA THR A 94 -4.82 -10.10 15.03
C THR A 94 -5.83 -10.63 14.01
N PRO A 95 -6.63 -9.77 13.34
CA PRO A 95 -7.60 -10.23 12.34
C PRO A 95 -7.07 -10.13 10.90
N LEU A 96 -5.75 -10.19 10.68
CA LEU A 96 -5.15 -9.94 9.37
C LEU A 96 -5.66 -10.91 8.30
N ILE A 97 -6.20 -10.35 7.23
CA ILE A 97 -6.64 -11.05 6.02
C ILE A 97 -5.86 -10.47 4.84
N MET A 98 -5.04 -11.31 4.20
CA MET A 98 -4.11 -10.86 3.16
C MET A 98 -4.83 -10.29 1.94
N GLU A 99 -5.95 -10.87 1.56
CA GLU A 99 -6.79 -10.39 0.45
C GLU A 99 -7.32 -8.97 0.71
N LYS A 100 -7.65 -8.65 1.96
CA LYS A 100 -8.05 -7.28 2.33
C LYS A 100 -6.88 -6.31 2.28
N VAL A 101 -5.66 -6.76 2.62
CA VAL A 101 -4.45 -5.94 2.42
C VAL A 101 -4.19 -5.63 0.95
N VAL A 102 -4.49 -6.56 0.05
CA VAL A 102 -4.42 -6.33 -1.41
C VAL A 102 -5.42 -5.24 -1.83
N LEU A 103 -6.64 -5.24 -1.29
CA LEU A 103 -7.62 -4.17 -1.55
C LEU A 103 -7.14 -2.81 -1.02
N ASP A 104 -6.53 -2.79 0.16
CA ASP A 104 -5.94 -1.57 0.73
C ASP A 104 -4.84 -1.02 -0.17
N LEU A 105 -3.94 -1.89 -0.64
CA LEU A 105 -2.88 -1.50 -1.57
C LEU A 105 -3.45 -0.95 -2.88
N ASN A 106 -4.50 -1.57 -3.44
CA ASN A 106 -5.18 -1.08 -4.63
C ASN A 106 -5.78 0.32 -4.45
N ALA A 107 -6.33 0.63 -3.27
CA ALA A 107 -6.84 1.96 -2.98
C ALA A 107 -5.75 3.03 -3.08
N TYR A 108 -4.54 2.73 -2.57
CA TYR A 108 -3.39 3.63 -2.76
C TYR A 108 -2.95 3.73 -4.23
N MET A 109 -2.95 2.62 -4.98
CA MET A 109 -2.59 2.64 -6.41
C MET A 109 -3.54 3.55 -7.21
N ARG A 110 -4.86 3.41 -6.96
CA ARG A 110 -5.87 4.29 -7.57
C ARG A 110 -5.64 5.74 -7.16
N HIS A 111 -5.49 6.02 -5.89
CA HIS A 111 -5.25 7.37 -5.40
C HIS A 111 -3.97 7.99 -6.00
N ALA A 112 -2.90 7.21 -6.12
CA ALA A 112 -1.65 7.67 -6.72
C ALA A 112 -1.81 8.04 -8.20
N ARG A 113 -2.59 7.28 -8.96
CA ARG A 113 -2.83 7.56 -10.38
C ARG A 113 -3.88 8.66 -10.59
N GLU A 114 -5.00 8.58 -9.91
CA GLU A 114 -6.18 9.42 -10.17
C GLU A 114 -6.08 10.80 -9.50
N VAL A 115 -5.52 10.86 -8.29
CA VAL A 115 -5.45 12.10 -7.50
C VAL A 115 -4.08 12.78 -7.62
N TRP A 116 -2.98 12.01 -7.50
CA TRP A 116 -1.64 12.59 -7.57
C TRP A 116 -1.05 12.62 -8.98
N GLY A 117 -1.63 11.90 -9.95
CA GLY A 117 -1.23 11.92 -11.35
C GLY A 117 0.09 11.20 -11.66
N TYR A 118 0.49 10.23 -10.82
CA TYR A 118 1.63 9.37 -11.13
C TYR A 118 1.31 8.45 -12.31
N GLN A 119 2.25 8.33 -13.23
CA GLN A 119 2.10 7.51 -14.44
C GLN A 119 2.69 6.12 -14.26
N LYS A 120 3.70 5.99 -13.41
CA LYS A 120 4.36 4.72 -13.08
C LYS A 120 4.38 4.48 -11.58
N ILE A 121 4.16 3.24 -11.20
CA ILE A 121 4.21 2.80 -9.81
C ILE A 121 5.14 1.60 -9.71
N VAL A 122 6.05 1.66 -8.75
CA VAL A 122 6.99 0.58 -8.43
C VAL A 122 6.70 0.10 -7.01
N LEU A 123 6.48 -1.19 -6.81
CA LEU A 123 6.40 -1.75 -5.46
C LEU A 123 7.79 -2.10 -4.95
N LEU A 124 8.13 -1.62 -3.76
CA LEU A 124 9.34 -1.99 -3.04
C LEU A 124 9.00 -3.00 -1.95
N GLY A 125 9.39 -4.24 -2.15
CA GLY A 125 9.16 -5.33 -1.22
C GLY A 125 10.15 -5.30 -0.06
N TRP A 126 9.64 -5.17 1.16
CA TRP A 126 10.40 -5.32 2.41
C TRP A 126 9.73 -6.36 3.29
N SER A 127 10.46 -7.40 3.74
CA SER A 127 9.93 -8.45 4.63
C SER A 127 8.61 -9.03 4.08
N GLY A 128 7.52 -9.03 4.84
CA GLY A 128 6.18 -9.44 4.39
C GLY A 128 5.61 -8.61 3.23
N GLY A 129 6.16 -7.44 2.95
CA GLY A 129 5.82 -6.63 1.77
C GLY A 129 6.29 -7.23 0.45
N GLY A 130 7.32 -8.09 0.46
CA GLY A 130 7.77 -8.82 -0.72
C GLY A 130 6.71 -9.79 -1.25
N PRO A 131 6.30 -10.80 -0.47
CA PRO A 131 5.20 -11.69 -0.84
C PRO A 131 3.88 -10.95 -1.15
N LEU A 132 3.56 -9.89 -0.40
CA LEU A 132 2.40 -9.05 -0.69
C LEU A 132 2.47 -8.43 -2.09
N SER A 133 3.62 -7.90 -2.49
CA SER A 133 3.80 -7.27 -3.81
C SER A 133 3.61 -8.28 -4.94
N LEU A 134 4.14 -9.50 -4.79
CA LEU A 134 3.93 -10.58 -5.76
C LEU A 134 2.47 -11.03 -5.82
N PHE A 135 1.84 -11.18 -4.67
CA PHE A 135 0.44 -11.57 -4.58
C PHE A 135 -0.47 -10.51 -5.23
N PHE A 136 -0.23 -9.23 -4.91
CA PHE A 136 -0.94 -8.11 -5.54
C PHE A 136 -0.82 -8.15 -7.05
N GLN A 137 0.40 -8.20 -7.59
CA GLN A 137 0.64 -8.17 -9.03
C GLN A 137 0.03 -9.39 -9.72
N SER A 138 0.17 -10.59 -9.13
CA SER A 138 -0.44 -11.81 -9.66
C SER A 138 -1.96 -11.68 -9.80
N GLN A 139 -2.63 -11.11 -8.80
CA GLN A 139 -4.08 -10.92 -8.83
C GLN A 139 -4.49 -9.72 -9.69
N ALA A 140 -3.63 -8.71 -9.86
CA ALA A 140 -3.89 -7.59 -10.76
C ALA A 140 -3.78 -7.99 -12.24
N GLU A 141 -2.86 -8.90 -12.59
CA GLU A 141 -2.69 -9.40 -13.96
C GLU A 141 -3.66 -10.55 -14.30
N ASN A 142 -3.93 -11.43 -13.32
CA ASN A 142 -4.79 -12.58 -13.51
C ASN A 142 -5.66 -12.82 -12.26
N PRO A 143 -6.76 -12.07 -12.11
CA PRO A 143 -7.60 -12.15 -10.91
C PRO A 143 -8.35 -13.48 -10.84
N THR A 144 -8.13 -14.23 -9.77
CA THR A 144 -8.74 -15.55 -9.54
C THR A 144 -9.49 -15.64 -8.22
N ILE A 145 -9.19 -14.77 -7.26
CA ILE A 145 -9.72 -14.86 -5.89
C ILE A 145 -11.02 -14.06 -5.78
N THR A 146 -12.08 -14.70 -5.27
CA THR A 146 -13.39 -14.10 -5.00
C THR A 146 -13.76 -14.13 -3.52
N GLU A 147 -13.04 -14.92 -2.73
CA GLU A 147 -13.23 -15.07 -1.28
C GLU A 147 -11.91 -15.53 -0.64
N THR A 148 -11.80 -15.39 0.67
CA THR A 148 -10.67 -15.95 1.43
C THR A 148 -10.77 -17.46 1.52
N PRO A 149 -9.70 -18.19 1.89
CA PRO A 149 -9.76 -19.62 2.17
C PRO A 149 -10.76 -20.01 3.26
N ALA A 150 -11.11 -19.08 4.15
CA ALA A 150 -12.11 -19.27 5.20
C ALA A 150 -13.55 -18.92 4.74
N GLY A 151 -13.73 -18.45 3.50
CA GLY A 151 -15.02 -18.05 2.94
C GLY A 151 -15.44 -16.62 3.27
N ASP A 152 -14.53 -15.78 3.77
CA ASP A 152 -14.82 -14.36 3.97
C ASP A 152 -14.87 -13.62 2.62
N PRO A 153 -15.75 -12.64 2.45
CA PRO A 153 -15.84 -11.88 1.22
C PRO A 153 -14.60 -11.02 1.03
N ALA A 154 -13.85 -11.30 -0.01
CA ALA A 154 -12.68 -10.51 -0.45
C ALA A 154 -12.52 -10.69 -1.96
N ASP A 155 -13.44 -10.12 -2.74
CA ASP A 155 -13.49 -10.32 -4.18
C ASP A 155 -12.43 -9.48 -4.90
N LEU A 156 -11.23 -10.04 -5.06
CA LEU A 156 -10.13 -9.39 -5.79
C LEU A 156 -10.42 -9.33 -7.29
N LYS A 157 -11.23 -10.25 -7.82
CA LYS A 157 -11.63 -10.25 -9.22
C LYS A 157 -12.55 -9.07 -9.55
N ALA A 158 -13.51 -8.77 -8.67
CA ALA A 158 -14.39 -7.63 -8.84
C ALA A 158 -13.75 -6.29 -8.49
N ALA A 159 -12.63 -6.31 -7.78
CA ALA A 159 -11.96 -5.08 -7.30
C ALA A 159 -11.22 -4.30 -8.40
N GLU A 160 -11.05 -4.89 -9.58
CA GLU A 160 -10.32 -4.25 -10.71
C GLU A 160 -8.96 -3.71 -10.26
N LEU A 161 -8.11 -4.59 -9.75
CA LEU A 161 -6.79 -4.23 -9.28
C LEU A 161 -5.96 -3.59 -10.39
N LEU A 162 -5.25 -2.51 -10.07
CA LEU A 162 -4.39 -1.82 -11.03
C LEU A 162 -2.97 -2.41 -11.00
N PRO A 163 -2.53 -3.12 -12.04
CA PRO A 163 -1.17 -3.66 -12.08
C PRO A 163 -0.12 -2.55 -11.98
N VAL A 164 0.99 -2.83 -11.31
CA VAL A 164 2.11 -1.92 -11.18
C VAL A 164 3.12 -2.12 -12.32
N ASP A 165 4.01 -1.14 -12.51
CA ASP A 165 4.96 -1.14 -13.62
C ASP A 165 6.22 -1.97 -13.30
N ALA A 166 6.58 -2.11 -12.02
CA ALA A 166 7.72 -2.91 -11.58
C ALA A 166 7.62 -3.30 -10.10
N ILE A 167 8.37 -4.34 -9.73
CA ILE A 167 8.58 -4.76 -8.33
C ILE A 167 10.08 -4.89 -8.09
N ILE A 168 10.56 -4.40 -6.95
CA ILE A 168 11.94 -4.47 -6.49
C ILE A 168 11.96 -5.14 -5.11
N PHE A 169 12.91 -6.07 -4.88
CA PHE A 169 13.13 -6.77 -3.62
C PHE A 169 14.50 -6.45 -3.04
#